data_1224b9c0f1280e5126a1d6e07da3fe14
#
_entry.id   1224b9c0f1280e5126a1d6e07da3fe14
#
_cell.length_a   1.000
_cell.length_b   1.000
_cell.length_c   1.000
_cell.angle_alpha   90.00
_cell.angle_beta   90.00
_cell.angle_gamma   90.00
#
_symmetry.space_group_name_H-M   'P 1'
#
loop_
_entity.id
_entity.type
_entity.pdbx_description
1 polymer ?
#
loop_
_entity_poly.entity_id
_entity_poly.type
_entity_poly.pdbx_seq_one_letter_code
_entity_poly.pdbx_strand_id
1 'polypeptide(L)'
;MVEDNNQIVGYMLLRVDDCVWAEHIYVDPSYRRKGVASLLYDKAEEVSNSIGGDTVYNFVHPNNDAMMSFLRSKGYTVLNLVEVRRPYKNEGLNKKYKIGNNEFDY
;
A
#
# COMPACT_ATOMS: atom_id res chain seq x y z
N MET A 1 -11.23 7.26 -9.12
CA MET A 1 -10.74 6.57 -10.31
C MET A 1 -10.20 7.55 -11.35
N VAL A 2 -9.33 7.10 -12.20
CA VAL A 2 -8.74 7.94 -13.26
C VAL A 2 -9.24 7.43 -14.61
N GLU A 3 -9.70 8.35 -15.46
CA GLU A 3 -10.23 8.04 -16.77
C GLU A 3 -9.43 8.74 -17.87
N ASP A 4 -9.33 8.10 -19.03
CA ASP A 4 -8.78 8.66 -20.25
C ASP A 4 -9.58 8.13 -21.43
N ASN A 5 -10.05 9.04 -22.32
CA ASN A 5 -10.90 8.69 -23.48
C ASN A 5 -12.10 7.82 -23.12
N ASN A 6 -12.78 8.14 -22.00
CA ASN A 6 -13.93 7.40 -21.46
C ASN A 6 -13.59 5.97 -20.99
N GLN A 7 -12.31 5.65 -20.79
CA GLN A 7 -11.87 4.38 -20.22
C GLN A 7 -11.28 4.59 -18.83
N ILE A 8 -11.58 3.67 -17.92
CA ILE A 8 -10.96 3.68 -16.60
C ILE A 8 -9.55 3.12 -16.74
N VAL A 9 -8.54 3.94 -16.46
CA VAL A 9 -7.13 3.57 -16.56
C VAL A 9 -6.49 3.30 -15.20
N GLY A 10 -7.19 3.64 -14.13
CA GLY A 10 -6.73 3.35 -12.77
C GLY A 10 -7.82 3.60 -11.76
N TYR A 11 -7.77 2.85 -10.65
CA TYR A 11 -8.67 3.06 -9.53
C TYR A 11 -8.02 2.61 -8.22
N MET A 12 -8.57 3.07 -7.13
CA MET A 12 -8.17 2.70 -5.80
C MET A 12 -9.41 2.44 -4.95
N LEU A 13 -9.37 1.37 -4.17
CA LEU A 13 -10.38 1.08 -3.17
C LEU A 13 -9.83 1.49 -1.81
N LEU A 14 -10.60 2.29 -1.09
CA LEU A 14 -10.26 2.76 0.23
C LEU A 14 -11.23 2.18 1.25
N ARG A 15 -10.71 1.74 2.39
CA ARG A 15 -11.54 1.45 3.56
C ARG A 15 -11.45 2.68 4.47
N VAL A 16 -12.60 3.26 4.77
CA VAL A 16 -12.69 4.44 5.63
C VAL A 16 -13.45 4.07 6.90
N ASP A 17 -12.75 4.12 8.03
CA ASP A 17 -13.32 3.98 9.35
C ASP A 17 -12.79 5.12 10.22
N ASP A 18 -12.06 4.86 11.32
CA ASP A 18 -11.38 5.92 12.07
C ASP A 18 -10.17 6.48 11.32
N CYS A 19 -9.70 5.78 10.32
CA CYS A 19 -8.60 6.17 9.45
C CYS A 19 -8.83 5.62 8.05
N VAL A 20 -7.97 5.97 7.10
CA VAL A 20 -8.09 5.55 5.71
C VAL A 20 -7.01 4.51 5.39
N TRP A 21 -7.44 3.37 4.86
CA TRP A 21 -6.59 2.28 4.40
C TRP A 21 -6.70 2.13 2.90
N ALA A 22 -5.58 2.06 2.20
CA ALA A 22 -5.55 1.70 0.79
C ALA A 22 -5.68 0.17 0.68
N GLU A 23 -6.87 -0.29 0.32
CA GLU A 23 -7.17 -1.73 0.24
C GLU A 23 -6.72 -2.34 -1.08
N HIS A 24 -6.85 -1.60 -2.16
CA HIS A 24 -6.50 -2.08 -3.48
C HIS A 24 -6.24 -0.92 -4.42
N ILE A 25 -5.23 -1.07 -5.28
CA ILE A 25 -4.92 -0.11 -6.33
C ILE A 25 -4.71 -0.86 -7.65
N TYR A 26 -5.25 -0.29 -8.72
CA TYR A 26 -5.08 -0.80 -10.08
C TYR A 26 -4.69 0.33 -11.01
N VAL A 27 -3.70 0.10 -11.84
CA VAL A 27 -3.31 0.99 -12.93
C VAL A 27 -3.15 0.15 -14.19
N ASP A 28 -3.84 0.55 -15.27
CA ASP A 28 -3.73 -0.14 -16.56
C ASP A 28 -2.25 -0.20 -16.96
N PRO A 29 -1.74 -1.37 -17.42
CA PRO A 29 -0.33 -1.50 -17.78
C PRO A 29 0.19 -0.47 -18.77
N SER A 30 -0.65 -0.02 -19.72
CA SER A 30 -0.27 1.00 -20.70
C SER A 30 -0.19 2.40 -20.11
N TYR A 31 -0.68 2.60 -18.89
CA TYR A 31 -0.66 3.88 -18.18
C TYR A 31 0.27 3.87 -16.97
N ARG A 32 1.05 2.82 -16.77
CA ARG A 32 2.04 2.77 -15.70
C ARG A 32 3.18 3.75 -15.98
N ARG A 33 3.78 4.26 -14.90
CA ARG A 33 4.86 5.29 -14.95
C ARG A 33 4.41 6.61 -15.57
N LYS A 34 3.10 6.88 -15.58
CA LYS A 34 2.53 8.14 -16.08
C LYS A 34 1.87 8.96 -14.99
N GLY A 35 2.11 8.62 -13.73
CA GLY A 35 1.61 9.36 -12.59
C GLY A 35 0.19 9.02 -12.15
N VAL A 36 -0.44 7.98 -12.70
CA VAL A 36 -1.82 7.60 -12.32
C VAL A 36 -1.88 7.18 -10.86
N ALA A 37 -0.95 6.33 -10.40
CA ALA A 37 -0.90 5.91 -9.00
C ALA A 37 -0.70 7.11 -8.08
N SER A 38 0.13 8.06 -8.47
CA SER A 38 0.38 9.28 -7.69
C SER A 38 -0.89 10.12 -7.54
N LEU A 39 -1.67 10.28 -8.61
CA LEU A 39 -2.96 10.99 -8.56
C LEU A 39 -3.94 10.29 -7.61
N LEU A 40 -3.99 8.95 -7.66
CA LEU A 40 -4.87 8.18 -6.79
C LEU A 40 -4.49 8.37 -5.32
N TYR A 41 -3.19 8.33 -4.99
CA TYR A 41 -2.73 8.55 -3.63
C TYR A 41 -2.94 9.99 -3.16
N ASP A 42 -2.78 10.98 -4.03
CA ASP A 42 -3.09 12.37 -3.69
C ASP A 42 -4.57 12.51 -3.30
N LYS A 43 -5.45 11.85 -4.03
CA LYS A 43 -6.88 11.85 -3.72
C LYS A 43 -7.18 11.10 -2.42
N ALA A 44 -6.49 9.98 -2.17
CA ALA A 44 -6.64 9.23 -0.92
C ALA A 44 -6.22 10.09 0.29
N GLU A 45 -5.14 10.86 0.17
CA GLU A 45 -4.70 11.78 1.21
C GLU A 45 -5.73 12.89 1.45
N GLU A 46 -6.39 13.39 0.41
CA GLU A 46 -7.48 14.37 0.56
C GLU A 46 -8.62 13.76 1.38
N VAL A 47 -8.98 12.49 1.10
CA VAL A 47 -10.03 11.79 1.86
C VAL A 47 -9.62 11.65 3.33
N SER A 48 -8.37 11.26 3.59
CA SER A 48 -7.84 11.16 4.94
C SER A 48 -7.93 12.50 5.67
N ASN A 49 -7.47 13.57 5.03
CA ASN A 49 -7.52 14.91 5.62
C ASN A 49 -8.96 15.34 5.93
N SER A 50 -9.92 14.98 5.08
CA SER A 50 -11.32 15.36 5.25
C SER A 50 -11.97 14.75 6.49
N ILE A 51 -11.45 13.63 7.00
CA ILE A 51 -11.95 12.99 8.21
C ILE A 51 -11.04 13.25 9.43
N GLY A 52 -10.08 14.16 9.30
CA GLY A 52 -9.16 14.51 10.37
C GLY A 52 -8.01 13.53 10.57
N GLY A 53 -7.74 12.68 9.58
CA GLY A 53 -6.61 11.76 9.60
C GLY A 53 -5.30 12.43 9.17
N ASP A 54 -4.19 11.82 9.56
CA ASP A 54 -2.85 12.32 9.25
C ASP A 54 -2.24 11.67 8.03
N THR A 55 -2.68 10.46 7.66
CA THR A 55 -2.10 9.70 6.56
C THR A 55 -3.04 8.62 6.06
N VAL A 56 -2.69 8.05 4.91
CA VAL A 56 -3.28 6.82 4.39
C VAL A 56 -2.39 5.66 4.82
N TYR A 57 -2.99 4.60 5.34
CA TYR A 57 -2.27 3.40 5.74
C TYR A 57 -2.25 2.38 4.61
N ASN A 58 -1.15 1.63 4.51
CA ASN A 58 -0.92 0.70 3.42
C ASN A 58 -0.46 -0.66 3.93
N PHE A 59 -1.03 -1.73 3.38
CA PHE A 59 -0.49 -3.08 3.54
C PHE A 59 0.32 -3.44 2.30
N VAL A 60 1.60 -3.72 2.49
CA VAL A 60 2.51 -4.04 1.40
C VAL A 60 3.37 -5.22 1.80
N HIS A 61 3.46 -6.20 0.91
CA HIS A 61 4.35 -7.33 1.12
C HIS A 61 5.82 -6.84 1.14
N PRO A 62 6.65 -7.27 2.09
CA PRO A 62 8.02 -6.76 2.22
C PRO A 62 8.89 -6.92 0.97
N ASN A 63 8.59 -7.93 0.13
CA ASN A 63 9.32 -8.18 -1.11
C ASN A 63 8.71 -7.50 -2.33
N ASN A 64 7.66 -6.71 -2.18
CA ASN A 64 7.11 -5.92 -3.29
C ASN A 64 7.92 -4.63 -3.43
N ASP A 65 9.09 -4.75 -4.06
CA ASP A 65 10.05 -3.66 -4.16
C ASP A 65 9.52 -2.50 -4.98
N ALA A 66 8.75 -2.77 -6.04
CA ALA A 66 8.16 -1.74 -6.87
C ALA A 66 7.20 -0.87 -6.07
N MET A 67 6.32 -1.50 -5.28
CA MET A 67 5.37 -0.76 -4.44
C MET A 67 6.09 -0.03 -3.31
N MET A 68 7.10 -0.66 -2.70
CA MET A 68 7.91 -0.01 -1.66
C MET A 68 8.60 1.25 -2.19
N SER A 69 9.22 1.18 -3.36
CA SER A 69 9.88 2.32 -3.99
C SER A 69 8.88 3.43 -4.29
N PHE A 70 7.71 3.08 -4.81
CA PHE A 70 6.65 4.05 -5.07
C PHE A 70 6.20 4.74 -3.79
N LEU A 71 5.89 3.97 -2.75
CA LEU A 71 5.44 4.52 -1.47
C LEU A 71 6.49 5.44 -0.85
N ARG A 72 7.77 5.06 -0.91
CA ARG A 72 8.85 5.91 -0.42
C ARG A 72 8.91 7.24 -1.18
N SER A 73 8.69 7.20 -2.50
CA SER A 73 8.66 8.42 -3.31
C SER A 73 7.52 9.36 -2.92
N LYS A 74 6.45 8.83 -2.35
CA LYS A 74 5.30 9.60 -1.85
C LYS A 74 5.42 9.97 -0.38
N GLY A 75 6.52 9.62 0.28
CA GLY A 75 6.77 9.96 1.67
C GLY A 75 6.34 8.91 2.70
N TYR A 76 5.88 7.75 2.26
CA TYR A 76 5.51 6.66 3.17
C TYR A 76 6.76 5.85 3.53
N THR A 77 7.39 6.20 4.63
CA THR A 77 8.68 5.64 5.05
C THR A 77 8.65 4.99 6.43
N VAL A 78 7.54 5.09 7.14
CA VAL A 78 7.45 4.64 8.53
C VAL A 78 6.85 3.25 8.60
N LEU A 79 7.57 2.32 9.20
CA LEU A 79 7.04 1.00 9.54
C LEU A 79 6.15 1.16 10.77
N ASN A 80 4.84 0.97 10.59
CA ASN A 80 3.86 1.24 11.64
C ASN A 80 3.51 -0.02 12.44
N LEU A 81 3.13 -1.09 11.74
CA LEU A 81 2.68 -2.33 12.36
C LEU A 81 3.29 -3.53 11.67
N VAL A 82 3.31 -4.65 12.39
CA VAL A 82 3.75 -5.93 11.86
C VAL A 82 2.55 -6.88 11.88
N GLU A 83 2.28 -7.51 10.74
CA GLU A 83 1.26 -8.54 10.63
C GLU A 83 1.90 -9.90 10.91
N VAL A 84 1.35 -10.65 11.88
CA VAL A 84 1.89 -11.93 12.30
C VAL A 84 0.82 -13.01 12.14
N ARG A 85 1.19 -14.11 11.52
CA ARG A 85 0.33 -15.26 11.33
C ARG A 85 1.02 -16.55 11.75
N ARG A 86 0.26 -17.63 11.88
CA ARG A 86 0.84 -18.96 12.03
C ARG A 86 1.34 -19.46 10.67
N PRO A 87 2.37 -20.31 10.65
CA PRO A 87 2.79 -20.94 9.39
C PRO A 87 1.63 -21.70 8.73
N TYR A 88 1.60 -21.67 7.39
CA TYR A 88 0.68 -22.53 6.66
C TYR A 88 1.15 -23.99 6.78
N LYS A 89 0.19 -24.93 6.65
CA LYS A 89 0.51 -26.35 6.71
C LYS A 89 1.53 -26.69 5.62
N ASN A 90 2.61 -27.37 6.01
CA ASN A 90 3.71 -27.79 5.13
C ASN A 90 4.53 -26.62 4.54
N GLU A 91 4.44 -25.44 5.13
CA GLU A 91 5.24 -24.30 4.70
C GLU A 91 6.67 -24.43 5.23
N GLY A 92 7.66 -24.30 4.34
CA GLY A 92 9.07 -24.30 4.71
C GLY A 92 9.61 -22.88 4.80
N LEU A 93 9.67 -22.31 6.00
CA LEU A 93 10.22 -20.99 6.25
C LEU A 93 11.65 -21.13 6.75
N ASN A 94 12.61 -20.61 5.99
CA ASN A 94 14.03 -20.78 6.30
C ASN A 94 14.79 -19.49 6.51
N LYS A 95 14.09 -18.35 6.50
CA LYS A 95 14.68 -17.05 6.73
C LYS A 95 14.12 -16.46 8.02
N LYS A 96 14.94 -15.61 8.67
CA LYS A 96 14.54 -14.90 9.87
C LYS A 96 14.89 -13.43 9.73
N TYR A 97 13.96 -12.57 10.15
CA TYR A 97 14.14 -11.13 10.13
C TYR A 97 13.84 -10.54 11.49
N LYS A 98 14.71 -9.67 11.94
CA LYS A 98 14.53 -8.96 13.20
C LYS A 98 13.91 -7.60 12.94
N ILE A 99 12.78 -7.34 13.62
CA ILE A 99 12.10 -6.05 13.58
C ILE A 99 11.91 -5.61 15.02
N GLY A 100 12.49 -4.48 15.40
CA GLY A 100 12.55 -4.06 16.78
C GLY A 100 13.35 -5.08 17.59
N ASN A 101 12.79 -5.58 18.67
CA ASN A 101 13.42 -6.57 19.54
C ASN A 101 12.98 -8.00 19.25
N ASN A 102 12.22 -8.22 18.18
CA ASN A 102 11.62 -9.51 17.90
C ASN A 102 12.10 -10.07 16.57
N GLU A 103 12.26 -11.39 16.53
CA GLU A 103 12.64 -12.12 15.34
C GLU A 103 11.45 -12.87 14.77
N PHE A 104 11.28 -12.81 13.45
CA PHE A 104 10.15 -13.42 12.75
C PHE A 104 10.64 -14.36 11.67
N ASP A 105 9.88 -15.45 11.46
CA ASP A 105 10.08 -16.35 10.33
C ASP A 105 9.54 -15.72 9.05
N TYR A 106 10.26 -15.97 7.96
CA TYR A 106 9.83 -15.39 6.68
C TYR A 106 10.11 -16.29 5.47
#